data_027afbefd4d681461e346639b99efc08
#
_entry.id   027afbefd4d681461e346639b99efc08
#
_cell.length_a   1.000
_cell.length_b   1.000
_cell.length_c   1.000
_cell.angle_alpha   90.00
_cell.angle_beta   90.00
_cell.angle_gamma   90.00
#
_symmetry.space_group_name_H-M   'P 1'
#
loop_
_entity.id
_entity.type
_entity.pdbx_description
1 polymer ?
#
loop_
_entity_poly.entity_id
_entity_poly.type
_entity_poly.pdbx_seq_one_letter_code
_entity_poly.pdbx_strand_id
1 'polypeptide(L)'
;MPIFKYLWGMIKLLLPALILGLISCRTGRPLNYQVEPNGKVKAETTTMSFLEQLLREDSLLRPMLDKKDEYKIQVIYTRIDRNAANEPTFSDFFFNVNPAHYFYPASTVKMPAAIMALEKAASLKEQGINKETTMITGSATPGQTSVYNDPLTPDGRPNLASYIRKIFLVSDNDAFNRVYEFLGQSYLNGGLRAKGYPETEIIHRLQISLPEEENRRTNPIRFLDRQGKLLLDQPLAYNEAPYFQRRDSLGNGFMRGNTLVPQSMDFSHKNRIGLQSLHNILRAVIFPMAVKPEQRFQLSEADRLWLVKTMGEFPTESRFPPYPGQDTAGNKILFYGDGKSGPVTPGLRIFNKTGGAYGFLLDVAYFADLTNNTEFMLSAVIYCNSDGVLNDDKYDYHTIGYPFMRELGRKIYDYERSRKREHAPDLSEFRFNW
;
A
#
# COMPACT_ATOMS: atom_id res chain seq x y z
N MET A 1 52.73 13.51 42.34
CA MET A 1 53.42 12.89 43.48
C MET A 1 52.38 12.30 44.40
N PRO A 2 52.60 11.14 45.01
CA PRO A 2 52.98 9.84 44.48
C PRO A 2 51.95 8.76 44.90
N ILE A 3 51.84 7.58 44.20
CA ILE A 3 52.46 6.29 44.43
C ILE A 3 51.79 5.46 45.54
N PHE A 4 51.31 4.24 45.21
CA PHE A 4 51.64 2.88 45.67
C PHE A 4 50.57 1.91 45.12
N LYS A 5 50.81 0.98 44.26
CA LYS A 5 51.60 -0.26 44.13
C LYS A 5 51.24 -1.37 45.12
N TYR A 6 50.91 -2.52 44.50
CA TYR A 6 51.01 -3.96 44.88
C TYR A 6 49.99 -4.54 45.87
N LEU A 7 49.35 -5.65 45.57
CA LEU A 7 49.90 -6.99 45.65
C LEU A 7 48.98 -8.10 45.08
N TRP A 8 49.60 -9.05 44.52
CA TRP A 8 49.20 -10.34 44.01
C TRP A 8 48.55 -11.26 45.08
N GLY A 9 47.63 -12.16 44.63
CA GLY A 9 47.15 -13.32 45.38
C GLY A 9 46.31 -14.26 44.55
N MET A 10 46.95 -15.27 43.94
CA MET A 10 46.27 -16.38 43.27
C MET A 10 45.45 -17.20 44.27
N ILE A 11 44.19 -17.53 43.94
CA ILE A 11 43.57 -18.80 44.31
C ILE A 11 42.71 -19.29 43.15
N LYS A 12 43.05 -20.45 42.60
CA LYS A 12 42.22 -21.27 41.73
C LYS A 12 41.15 -21.93 42.58
N LEU A 13 39.87 -22.00 42.07
CA LEU A 13 39.02 -23.19 42.17
C LEU A 13 37.66 -23.02 41.53
N LEU A 14 37.42 -23.86 40.52
CA LEU A 14 36.15 -24.52 40.14
C LEU A 14 34.95 -23.69 39.62
N LEU A 15 34.69 -23.92 38.34
CA LEU A 15 33.41 -23.70 37.62
C LEU A 15 32.25 -24.42 38.33
N PRO A 16 31.00 -23.88 38.12
CA PRO A 16 30.22 -24.45 37.03
C PRO A 16 29.64 -23.38 36.07
N ALA A 17 29.59 -23.78 34.82
CA ALA A 17 29.05 -23.04 33.72
C ALA A 17 27.54 -22.76 33.90
N LEU A 18 27.15 -21.47 33.93
CA LEU A 18 25.77 -21.04 33.74
C LEU A 18 25.63 -20.56 32.32
N ILE A 19 25.05 -21.40 31.48
CA ILE A 19 24.66 -21.06 30.11
C ILE A 19 23.43 -20.15 30.20
N LEU A 20 23.61 -18.84 30.06
CA LEU A 20 22.51 -17.91 29.75
C LEU A 20 22.21 -18.04 28.26
N GLY A 21 21.14 -18.76 27.94
CA GLY A 21 20.59 -18.83 26.62
C GLY A 21 20.01 -17.47 26.18
N LEU A 22 20.69 -16.80 25.28
CA LEU A 22 20.10 -15.71 24.51
C LEU A 22 19.06 -16.29 23.56
N ILE A 23 17.79 -16.17 23.90
CA ILE A 23 16.69 -16.48 23.01
C ILE A 23 16.62 -15.36 21.98
N SER A 24 17.30 -15.58 20.85
CA SER A 24 17.11 -14.81 19.62
C SER A 24 15.85 -15.33 18.95
N CYS A 25 14.74 -14.59 19.01
CA CYS A 25 13.57 -14.85 18.19
C CYS A 25 13.90 -14.61 16.71
N ARG A 26 14.42 -15.63 16.04
CA ARG A 26 14.41 -15.74 14.58
C ARG A 26 13.17 -16.52 14.18
N THR A 27 12.14 -15.83 13.69
CA THR A 27 11.03 -16.45 12.97
C THR A 27 11.43 -16.71 11.51
N GLY A 28 12.37 -17.60 11.32
CA GLY A 28 12.67 -18.24 10.06
C GLY A 28 12.52 -19.74 10.27
N ARG A 29 11.61 -20.40 9.56
CA ARG A 29 11.55 -21.86 9.59
C ARG A 29 12.90 -22.41 9.15
N PRO A 30 13.55 -23.32 9.93
CA PRO A 30 14.76 -23.97 9.47
C PRO A 30 14.43 -24.87 8.28
N LEU A 31 15.20 -24.74 7.21
CA LEU A 31 15.25 -25.75 6.14
C LEU A 31 15.82 -27.03 6.79
N ASN A 32 14.99 -28.04 6.98
CA ASN A 32 15.40 -29.36 7.44
C ASN A 32 16.11 -30.06 6.27
N TYR A 33 17.42 -30.14 6.31
CA TYR A 33 18.19 -31.04 5.46
C TYR A 33 18.27 -32.40 6.16
N GLN A 34 17.70 -33.43 5.59
CA GLN A 34 18.01 -34.81 5.98
C GLN A 34 19.16 -35.28 5.08
N VAL A 35 20.31 -35.53 5.68
CA VAL A 35 21.45 -36.15 5.02
C VAL A 35 21.34 -37.66 5.21
N GLU A 36 21.18 -38.41 4.13
CA GLU A 36 21.25 -39.88 4.18
C GLU A 36 22.68 -40.36 4.48
N PRO A 37 22.85 -41.57 5.08
CA PRO A 37 24.16 -42.09 5.47
C PRO A 37 25.19 -42.25 4.33
N ASN A 38 24.77 -42.10 3.08
CA ASN A 38 25.61 -42.19 1.89
C ASN A 38 25.96 -40.84 1.26
N GLY A 39 25.71 -39.73 1.95
CA GLY A 39 26.10 -38.38 1.52
C GLY A 39 25.30 -37.81 0.34
N LYS A 40 24.21 -38.45 -0.09
CA LYS A 40 23.33 -37.90 -1.12
C LYS A 40 22.31 -36.96 -0.49
N VAL A 41 22.33 -35.70 -0.87
CA VAL A 41 21.28 -34.73 -0.54
C VAL A 41 20.07 -35.08 -1.40
N LYS A 42 18.99 -35.58 -0.78
CA LYS A 42 17.71 -35.73 -1.46
C LYS A 42 17.16 -34.33 -1.68
N ALA A 43 16.97 -33.92 -2.92
CA ALA A 43 16.22 -32.71 -3.23
C ALA A 43 14.81 -32.89 -2.62
N GLU A 44 14.48 -32.13 -1.58
CA GLU A 44 13.10 -32.03 -1.15
C GLU A 44 12.28 -31.55 -2.34
N THR A 45 11.33 -32.35 -2.76
CA THR A 45 10.32 -31.96 -3.73
C THR A 45 9.53 -30.86 -3.05
N THR A 46 9.84 -29.59 -3.37
CA THR A 46 9.12 -28.42 -2.81
C THR A 46 7.68 -28.56 -3.26
N THR A 47 6.80 -28.97 -2.34
CA THR A 47 5.37 -29.09 -2.63
C THR A 47 4.85 -27.68 -2.91
N MET A 48 4.27 -27.46 -4.10
CA MET A 48 3.67 -26.17 -4.48
C MET A 48 2.64 -25.74 -3.44
N SER A 49 2.64 -24.45 -3.11
CA SER A 49 1.62 -23.90 -2.22
C SER A 49 0.22 -24.01 -2.85
N PHE A 50 -0.81 -24.03 -2.02
CA PHE A 50 -2.20 -24.01 -2.50
C PHE A 50 -2.46 -22.89 -3.52
N LEU A 51 -2.01 -21.66 -3.20
CA LEU A 51 -2.20 -20.53 -4.09
C LEU A 51 -1.49 -20.74 -5.43
N GLU A 52 -0.26 -21.22 -5.43
CA GLU A 52 0.48 -21.49 -6.66
C GLU A 52 -0.20 -22.57 -7.50
N GLN A 53 -0.69 -23.65 -6.88
CA GLN A 53 -1.44 -24.70 -7.59
C GLN A 53 -2.68 -24.12 -8.27
N LEU A 54 -3.49 -23.37 -7.52
CA LEU A 54 -4.70 -22.72 -8.02
C LEU A 54 -4.43 -21.79 -9.21
N LEU A 55 -3.41 -20.96 -9.12
CA LEU A 55 -3.07 -20.00 -10.18
C LEU A 55 -2.52 -20.70 -11.43
N ARG A 56 -1.78 -21.79 -11.27
CA ARG A 56 -1.21 -22.57 -12.40
C ARG A 56 -2.25 -23.37 -13.20
N GLU A 57 -3.47 -23.53 -12.72
CA GLU A 57 -4.58 -24.09 -13.49
C GLU A 57 -5.00 -23.18 -14.65
N ASP A 58 -4.76 -21.88 -14.52
CA ASP A 58 -5.05 -20.91 -15.57
C ASP A 58 -3.96 -20.91 -16.65
N SER A 59 -4.37 -21.01 -17.93
CA SER A 59 -3.46 -21.12 -19.06
C SER A 59 -2.69 -19.82 -19.37
N LEU A 60 -3.25 -18.64 -19.02
CA LEU A 60 -2.62 -17.35 -19.19
C LEU A 60 -1.66 -17.03 -18.03
N LEU A 61 -2.06 -17.34 -16.79
CA LEU A 61 -1.22 -17.08 -15.63
C LEU A 61 0.00 -17.98 -15.57
N ARG A 62 -0.12 -19.27 -15.91
CA ARG A 62 0.96 -20.26 -15.80
C ARG A 62 2.29 -19.81 -16.40
N PRO A 63 2.39 -19.39 -17.67
CA PRO A 63 3.66 -18.95 -18.26
C PRO A 63 4.22 -17.68 -17.60
N MET A 64 3.38 -16.83 -17.03
CA MET A 64 3.82 -15.64 -16.29
C MET A 64 4.40 -16.03 -14.92
N LEU A 65 3.78 -16.99 -14.24
CA LEU A 65 4.29 -17.52 -12.96
C LEU A 65 5.64 -18.23 -13.12
N ASP A 66 5.90 -18.89 -14.27
CA ASP A 66 7.19 -19.49 -14.58
C ASP A 66 8.31 -18.43 -14.67
N LYS A 67 7.95 -17.20 -15.01
CA LYS A 67 8.83 -16.03 -15.07
C LYS A 67 8.66 -15.08 -13.90
N LYS A 68 8.22 -15.58 -12.73
CA LYS A 68 7.90 -14.77 -11.54
C LYS A 68 9.01 -13.82 -11.11
N ASP A 69 10.27 -14.20 -11.29
CA ASP A 69 11.42 -13.40 -10.88
C ASP A 69 11.75 -12.32 -11.92
N GLU A 70 11.57 -12.61 -13.23
CA GLU A 70 11.67 -11.64 -14.32
C GLU A 70 10.59 -10.56 -14.19
N TYR A 71 9.35 -10.96 -14.00
CA TYR A 71 8.21 -10.08 -13.78
C TYR A 71 8.06 -9.58 -12.33
N LYS A 72 8.98 -9.96 -11.43
CA LYS A 72 8.93 -9.59 -9.99
C LYS A 72 7.53 -9.76 -9.37
N ILE A 73 6.82 -10.82 -9.76
CA ILE A 73 5.44 -11.09 -9.32
C ILE A 73 5.45 -11.40 -7.83
N GLN A 74 4.56 -10.73 -7.10
CA GLN A 74 4.19 -11.09 -5.73
C GLN A 74 2.68 -11.05 -5.61
N VAL A 75 2.08 -12.04 -4.94
CA VAL A 75 0.63 -12.11 -4.72
C VAL A 75 0.34 -12.48 -3.27
N ILE A 76 -0.63 -11.80 -2.67
CA ILE A 76 -1.23 -12.14 -1.37
C ILE A 76 -2.72 -12.33 -1.61
N TYR A 77 -3.20 -13.52 -1.33
CA TYR A 77 -4.63 -13.82 -1.29
C TYR A 77 -5.04 -14.15 0.14
N THR A 78 -6.10 -13.50 0.62
CA THR A 78 -6.72 -13.79 1.92
C THR A 78 -8.11 -14.35 1.71
N ARG A 79 -8.28 -15.61 2.11
CA ARG A 79 -9.58 -16.22 2.26
C ARG A 79 -10.23 -15.71 3.55
N ILE A 80 -11.50 -15.34 3.45
CA ILE A 80 -12.29 -14.87 4.59
C ILE A 80 -13.41 -15.88 4.85
N ASP A 81 -13.45 -16.39 6.06
CA ASP A 81 -14.55 -17.23 6.55
C ASP A 81 -15.25 -16.50 7.70
N ARG A 82 -16.58 -16.62 7.77
CA ARG A 82 -17.40 -16.02 8.82
C ARG A 82 -17.93 -17.10 9.78
N ASN A 83 -18.03 -16.74 11.06
CA ASN A 83 -18.76 -17.55 12.02
C ASN A 83 -20.26 -17.15 12.05
N ALA A 84 -21.06 -17.81 12.88
CA ALA A 84 -22.49 -17.54 13.03
C ALA A 84 -22.82 -16.10 13.48
N ALA A 85 -21.87 -15.41 14.11
CA ALA A 85 -21.98 -13.99 14.51
C ALA A 85 -21.47 -13.02 13.44
N ASN A 86 -21.18 -13.50 12.24
CA ASN A 86 -20.57 -12.74 11.14
C ASN A 86 -19.18 -12.19 11.45
N GLU A 87 -18.46 -12.76 12.41
CA GLU A 87 -17.09 -12.36 12.72
C GLU A 87 -16.12 -13.02 11.72
N PRO A 88 -15.18 -12.26 11.11
CA PRO A 88 -14.28 -12.80 10.11
C PRO A 88 -13.09 -13.54 10.72
N THR A 89 -12.69 -14.63 10.06
CA THR A 89 -11.39 -15.29 10.24
C THR A 89 -10.63 -15.28 8.92
N PHE A 90 -9.30 -15.11 8.98
CA PHE A 90 -8.47 -14.92 7.82
C PHE A 90 -7.48 -16.06 7.64
N SER A 91 -7.37 -16.55 6.40
CA SER A 91 -6.30 -17.46 5.97
C SER A 91 -5.51 -16.80 4.85
N ASP A 92 -4.27 -16.45 5.13
CA ASP A 92 -3.41 -15.76 4.19
C ASP A 92 -2.56 -16.76 3.37
N PHE A 93 -2.54 -16.58 2.06
CA PHE A 93 -1.77 -17.36 1.10
C PHE A 93 -0.85 -16.43 0.32
N PHE A 94 0.42 -16.82 0.19
CA PHE A 94 1.47 -16.01 -0.39
C PHE A 94 2.07 -16.71 -1.61
N PHE A 95 2.29 -15.96 -2.68
CA PHE A 95 3.09 -16.39 -3.82
C PHE A 95 4.24 -15.40 -4.04
N ASN A 96 5.47 -15.88 -3.92
CA ASN A 96 6.72 -15.14 -4.15
C ASN A 96 6.84 -13.82 -3.38
N VAL A 97 6.11 -13.64 -2.26
CA VAL A 97 6.18 -12.43 -1.43
C VAL A 97 7.49 -12.41 -0.66
N ASN A 98 8.30 -11.39 -0.91
CA ASN A 98 9.58 -11.21 -0.24
C ASN A 98 9.80 -9.72 0.09
N PRO A 99 9.85 -9.34 1.37
CA PRO A 99 10.05 -7.95 1.79
C PRO A 99 11.42 -7.37 1.40
N ALA A 100 12.41 -8.24 1.08
CA ALA A 100 13.72 -7.81 0.58
C ALA A 100 13.69 -7.43 -0.90
N HIS A 101 12.71 -7.90 -1.67
CA HIS A 101 12.58 -7.57 -3.09
C HIS A 101 11.86 -6.24 -3.24
N TYR A 102 12.62 -5.19 -3.54
CA TYR A 102 12.08 -3.86 -3.78
C TYR A 102 11.20 -3.84 -5.03
N PHE A 103 10.08 -3.18 -4.91
CA PHE A 103 9.27 -2.65 -6.01
C PHE A 103 8.91 -1.20 -5.73
N TYR A 104 8.77 -0.39 -6.77
CA TYR A 104 8.28 0.97 -6.59
C TYR A 104 6.76 0.95 -6.35
N PRO A 105 6.27 1.44 -5.21
CA PRO A 105 4.87 1.30 -4.82
C PRO A 105 3.92 2.21 -5.60
N ALA A 106 4.44 3.11 -6.42
CA ALA A 106 3.66 4.02 -7.26
C ALA A 106 2.53 4.69 -6.47
N SER A 107 1.32 4.72 -7.04
CA SER A 107 0.16 5.37 -6.41
C SER A 107 -0.48 4.59 -5.25
N THR A 108 -0.01 3.38 -4.91
CA THR A 108 -0.55 2.68 -3.73
C THR A 108 -0.21 3.37 -2.41
N VAL A 109 0.85 4.18 -2.35
CA VAL A 109 1.20 5.01 -1.18
C VAL A 109 0.12 6.03 -0.82
N LYS A 110 -0.78 6.34 -1.75
CA LYS A 110 -1.89 7.27 -1.54
C LYS A 110 -2.92 6.75 -0.56
N MET A 111 -3.12 5.42 -0.49
CA MET A 111 -4.06 4.80 0.44
C MET A 111 -3.64 5.04 1.90
N PRO A 112 -2.45 4.63 2.37
CA PRO A 112 -2.03 4.92 3.74
C PRO A 112 -1.99 6.43 4.04
N ALA A 113 -1.61 7.29 3.09
CA ALA A 113 -1.62 8.73 3.30
C ALA A 113 -3.04 9.27 3.51
N ALA A 114 -4.02 8.85 2.70
CA ALA A 114 -5.42 9.25 2.84
C ALA A 114 -6.01 8.82 4.20
N ILE A 115 -5.72 7.59 4.63
CA ILE A 115 -6.16 7.06 5.94
C ILE A 115 -5.56 7.88 7.08
N MET A 116 -4.25 8.12 7.05
CA MET A 116 -3.54 8.90 8.07
C MET A 116 -4.00 10.36 8.10
N ALA A 117 -4.42 10.93 6.97
CA ALA A 117 -4.95 12.29 6.90
C ALA A 117 -6.33 12.39 7.59
N LEU A 118 -7.19 11.39 7.41
CA LEU A 118 -8.46 11.32 8.15
C LEU A 118 -8.21 11.15 9.65
N GLU A 119 -7.27 10.29 10.05
CA GLU A 119 -6.89 10.11 11.46
C GLU A 119 -6.36 11.41 12.07
N LYS A 120 -5.49 12.15 11.35
CA LYS A 120 -5.00 13.45 11.78
C LYS A 120 -6.14 14.48 11.90
N ALA A 121 -7.04 14.54 10.91
CA ALA A 121 -8.20 15.43 10.97
C ALA A 121 -9.12 15.08 12.14
N ALA A 122 -9.34 13.79 12.43
CA ALA A 122 -10.11 13.35 13.60
C ALA A 122 -9.48 13.79 14.93
N SER A 123 -8.16 13.85 15.03
CA SER A 123 -7.45 14.37 16.21
C SER A 123 -7.62 15.88 16.41
N LEU A 124 -8.02 16.61 15.37
CA LEU A 124 -8.24 18.05 15.36
C LEU A 124 -9.73 18.45 15.50
N LYS A 125 -10.63 17.50 15.78
CA LYS A 125 -12.09 17.72 15.84
C LYS A 125 -12.51 18.77 16.87
N GLU A 126 -11.82 18.84 18.00
CA GLU A 126 -12.11 19.82 19.06
C GLU A 126 -11.81 21.27 18.61
N GLN A 127 -11.03 21.43 17.54
CA GLN A 127 -10.76 22.71 16.89
C GLN A 127 -11.79 23.01 15.77
N GLY A 128 -12.82 22.18 15.62
CA GLY A 128 -13.84 22.31 14.56
C GLY A 128 -13.40 21.80 13.20
N ILE A 129 -12.31 21.03 13.13
CA ILE A 129 -11.76 20.52 11.88
C ILE A 129 -12.30 19.11 11.61
N ASN A 130 -12.74 18.87 10.38
CA ASN A 130 -13.14 17.59 9.82
C ASN A 130 -12.71 17.50 8.34
N LYS A 131 -13.04 16.41 7.67
CA LYS A 131 -12.64 16.18 6.26
C LYS A 131 -13.21 17.19 5.26
N GLU A 132 -14.34 17.83 5.57
CA GLU A 132 -14.97 18.86 4.73
C GLU A 132 -14.52 20.29 5.06
N THR A 133 -13.73 20.49 6.11
CA THR A 133 -13.22 21.82 6.49
C THR A 133 -12.29 22.35 5.41
N THR A 134 -12.46 23.63 5.05
CA THR A 134 -11.62 24.29 4.03
C THR A 134 -10.14 24.18 4.43
N MET A 135 -9.32 23.56 3.54
CA MET A 135 -7.89 23.37 3.75
C MET A 135 -7.10 24.16 2.70
N ILE A 136 -6.55 25.27 3.10
CA ILE A 136 -5.69 26.10 2.25
C ILE A 136 -4.25 25.59 2.37
N THR A 137 -3.64 25.28 1.23
CA THR A 137 -2.21 24.98 1.16
C THR A 137 -1.45 26.26 0.81
N GLY A 138 -0.54 26.68 1.66
CA GLY A 138 0.35 27.82 1.41
C GLY A 138 1.63 27.40 0.69
N SER A 139 2.51 28.37 0.46
CA SER A 139 3.88 28.17 -0.06
C SER A 139 4.84 29.01 0.77
N ALA A 140 5.91 28.41 1.29
CA ALA A 140 6.90 29.07 2.15
C ALA A 140 8.33 28.98 1.58
N THR A 141 8.58 28.08 0.62
CA THR A 141 9.89 27.90 -0.04
C THR A 141 9.74 27.81 -1.55
N PRO A 142 10.80 28.10 -2.34
CA PRO A 142 10.80 27.83 -3.78
C PRO A 142 10.46 26.37 -4.09
N GLY A 143 9.71 26.12 -5.17
CA GLY A 143 9.28 24.76 -5.55
C GLY A 143 7.99 24.29 -4.88
N GLN A 144 7.52 24.93 -3.81
CA GLN A 144 6.18 24.70 -3.26
C GLN A 144 5.11 25.45 -4.07
N THR A 145 3.94 24.80 -4.22
CA THR A 145 2.77 25.39 -4.87
C THR A 145 1.65 25.60 -3.87
N SER A 146 0.96 26.73 -3.94
CA SER A 146 -0.19 27.02 -3.09
C SER A 146 -1.51 26.61 -3.75
N VAL A 147 -2.52 26.29 -2.93
CA VAL A 147 -3.89 26.00 -3.37
C VAL A 147 -4.88 26.75 -2.49
N TYR A 148 -5.66 27.65 -3.10
CA TYR A 148 -6.66 28.48 -2.42
C TYR A 148 -8.10 28.13 -2.80
N ASN A 149 -8.30 27.46 -3.94
CA ASN A 149 -9.60 27.06 -4.45
C ASN A 149 -9.53 25.66 -5.09
N ASP A 150 -10.68 25.01 -5.20
CA ASP A 150 -10.86 23.74 -5.92
C ASP A 150 -12.20 23.77 -6.66
N PRO A 151 -12.22 24.09 -7.96
CA PRO A 151 -13.45 24.21 -8.74
C PRO A 151 -14.22 22.88 -8.85
N LEU A 152 -13.62 21.77 -8.45
CA LEU A 152 -14.24 20.44 -8.46
C LEU A 152 -14.94 20.09 -7.13
N THR A 153 -15.04 21.04 -6.19
CA THR A 153 -15.87 20.93 -4.99
C THR A 153 -17.17 21.72 -5.17
N PRO A 154 -18.25 21.37 -4.45
CA PRO A 154 -19.54 22.07 -4.59
C PRO A 154 -19.49 23.57 -4.26
N ASP A 155 -18.60 23.99 -3.39
CA ASP A 155 -18.47 25.36 -2.90
C ASP A 155 -17.18 26.06 -3.38
N GLY A 156 -16.40 25.40 -4.25
CA GLY A 156 -15.14 25.92 -4.78
C GLY A 156 -13.98 25.90 -3.80
N ARG A 157 -14.14 25.29 -2.60
CA ARG A 157 -13.13 25.30 -1.54
C ARG A 157 -12.39 23.97 -1.45
N PRO A 158 -11.04 23.98 -1.37
CA PRO A 158 -10.27 22.77 -1.21
C PRO A 158 -10.48 22.18 0.19
N ASN A 159 -10.57 20.83 0.26
CA ASN A 159 -10.73 20.12 1.51
C ASN A 159 -10.22 18.67 1.38
N LEU A 160 -10.01 18.00 2.52
CA LEU A 160 -9.50 16.61 2.54
C LEU A 160 -10.45 15.63 1.85
N ALA A 161 -11.76 15.79 1.98
CA ALA A 161 -12.73 14.90 1.35
C ALA A 161 -12.59 14.93 -0.17
N SER A 162 -12.45 16.10 -0.78
CA SER A 162 -12.22 16.24 -2.22
C SER A 162 -10.91 15.57 -2.63
N TYR A 163 -9.81 15.82 -1.93
CA TYR A 163 -8.53 15.23 -2.24
C TYR A 163 -8.55 13.70 -2.13
N ILE A 164 -9.16 13.14 -1.08
CA ILE A 164 -9.27 11.70 -0.89
C ILE A 164 -10.13 11.05 -1.99
N ARG A 165 -11.24 11.69 -2.40
CA ARG A 165 -12.04 11.23 -3.52
C ARG A 165 -11.22 11.19 -4.82
N LYS A 166 -10.50 12.26 -5.15
CA LYS A 166 -9.62 12.33 -6.34
C LYS A 166 -8.55 11.22 -6.30
N ILE A 167 -7.99 10.93 -5.12
CA ILE A 167 -7.01 9.86 -4.92
C ILE A 167 -7.60 8.49 -5.28
N PHE A 168 -8.79 8.14 -4.81
CA PHE A 168 -9.35 6.81 -5.03
C PHE A 168 -10.04 6.65 -6.38
N LEU A 169 -10.64 7.70 -6.89
CA LEU A 169 -11.38 7.63 -8.16
C LEU A 169 -10.47 7.64 -9.39
N VAL A 170 -9.52 8.56 -9.45
CA VAL A 170 -8.65 8.74 -10.63
C VAL A 170 -7.17 8.75 -10.32
N SER A 171 -6.80 8.41 -9.08
CA SER A 171 -5.40 8.35 -8.66
C SER A 171 -4.66 9.68 -8.84
N ASP A 172 -5.31 10.81 -8.57
CA ASP A 172 -4.79 12.15 -8.73
C ASP A 172 -3.51 12.39 -7.92
N ASN A 173 -2.45 12.89 -8.56
CA ASN A 173 -1.15 13.09 -7.93
C ASN A 173 -1.09 14.41 -7.16
N ASP A 174 -1.74 15.47 -7.65
CA ASP A 174 -1.78 16.75 -6.92
C ASP A 174 -2.56 16.61 -5.61
N ALA A 175 -3.73 15.93 -5.66
CA ALA A 175 -4.51 15.63 -4.47
C ALA A 175 -3.69 14.85 -3.41
N PHE A 176 -2.88 13.87 -3.84
CA PHE A 176 -1.95 13.19 -2.95
C PHE A 176 -0.90 14.16 -2.37
N ASN A 177 -0.33 15.03 -3.19
CA ASN A 177 0.68 15.97 -2.75
C ASN A 177 0.12 16.90 -1.66
N ARG A 178 -1.14 17.38 -1.81
CA ARG A 178 -1.82 18.20 -0.76
C ARG A 178 -2.02 17.42 0.54
N VAL A 179 -2.40 16.14 0.44
CA VAL A 179 -2.54 15.25 1.61
C VAL A 179 -1.18 15.00 2.28
N TYR A 180 -0.14 14.72 1.50
CA TYR A 180 1.24 14.54 1.98
C TYR A 180 1.76 15.80 2.69
N GLU A 181 1.49 16.98 2.14
CA GLU A 181 1.88 18.27 2.72
C GLU A 181 1.17 18.56 4.04
N PHE A 182 -0.10 18.22 4.16
CA PHE A 182 -0.83 18.30 5.44
C PHE A 182 -0.25 17.37 6.50
N LEU A 183 0.12 16.16 6.10
CA LEU A 183 0.66 15.17 7.03
C LEU A 183 2.08 15.53 7.49
N GLY A 184 2.95 15.89 6.56
CA GLY A 184 4.39 15.91 6.77
C GLY A 184 4.99 14.49 6.86
N GLN A 185 6.25 14.34 6.48
CA GLN A 185 6.92 13.03 6.45
C GLN A 185 6.99 12.36 7.83
N SER A 186 7.30 13.14 8.87
CA SER A 186 7.49 12.62 10.23
C SER A 186 6.20 12.02 10.78
N TYR A 187 5.07 12.73 10.63
CA TYR A 187 3.77 12.23 11.08
C TYR A 187 3.34 11.00 10.28
N LEU A 188 3.43 11.05 8.95
CA LEU A 188 3.01 9.96 8.07
C LEU A 188 3.80 8.68 8.36
N ASN A 189 5.13 8.76 8.24
CA ASN A 189 5.97 7.57 8.40
C ASN A 189 6.07 7.11 9.86
N GLY A 190 6.15 8.03 10.81
CA GLY A 190 6.15 7.73 12.24
C GLY A 190 4.87 7.03 12.68
N GLY A 191 3.71 7.53 12.25
CA GLY A 191 2.41 6.94 12.54
C GLY A 191 2.24 5.53 11.95
N LEU A 192 2.68 5.32 10.70
CA LEU A 192 2.62 4.00 10.07
C LEU A 192 3.56 3.01 10.77
N ARG A 193 4.77 3.42 11.14
CA ARG A 193 5.70 2.57 11.90
C ARG A 193 5.14 2.19 13.27
N ALA A 194 4.54 3.13 13.98
CA ALA A 194 3.89 2.88 15.27
C ALA A 194 2.72 1.88 15.16
N LYS A 195 2.09 1.81 13.99
CA LYS A 195 1.02 0.84 13.68
C LYS A 195 1.53 -0.52 13.18
N GLY A 196 2.85 -0.76 13.20
CA GLY A 196 3.44 -2.05 12.83
C GLY A 196 3.81 -2.19 11.35
N TYR A 197 4.02 -1.08 10.64
CA TYR A 197 4.52 -1.03 9.25
C TYR A 197 5.93 -0.41 9.21
N PRO A 198 6.96 -1.08 9.78
CA PRO A 198 8.27 -0.47 10.06
C PRO A 198 9.09 -0.15 8.81
N GLU A 199 8.86 -0.87 7.69
CA GLU A 199 9.63 -0.69 6.45
C GLU A 199 9.10 0.45 5.58
N THR A 200 8.09 1.20 6.05
CA THR A 200 7.45 2.26 5.27
C THR A 200 8.30 3.51 5.23
N GLU A 201 8.57 4.00 4.02
CA GLU A 201 9.17 5.29 3.71
C GLU A 201 8.42 5.97 2.56
N ILE A 202 7.49 6.87 2.89
CA ILE A 202 6.81 7.74 1.93
C ILE A 202 7.46 9.12 2.07
N ILE A 203 8.40 9.42 1.16
CA ILE A 203 9.39 10.48 1.35
C ILE A 203 9.43 11.52 0.23
N HIS A 204 8.62 11.37 -0.80
CA HIS A 204 8.54 12.36 -1.86
C HIS A 204 7.13 12.49 -2.43
N ARG A 205 6.86 13.67 -2.98
CA ARG A 205 5.68 13.99 -3.77
C ARG A 205 5.65 13.13 -5.04
N LEU A 206 4.49 12.99 -5.65
CA LEU A 206 4.32 12.24 -6.90
C LEU A 206 4.21 13.20 -8.09
N GLN A 207 4.72 12.78 -9.25
CA GLN A 207 4.74 13.50 -10.52
C GLN A 207 5.54 14.83 -10.50
N ILE A 208 6.10 15.21 -9.37
CA ILE A 208 6.94 16.39 -9.23
C ILE A 208 8.35 15.90 -8.89
N SER A 209 9.34 16.30 -9.68
CA SER A 209 10.74 16.01 -9.41
C SER A 209 11.32 17.13 -8.54
N LEU A 210 11.42 16.88 -7.24
CA LEU A 210 12.06 17.79 -6.28
C LEU A 210 13.29 17.11 -5.67
N PRO A 211 14.32 17.89 -5.31
CA PRO A 211 15.42 17.39 -4.48
C PRO A 211 14.91 16.82 -3.15
N GLU A 212 15.71 15.95 -2.53
CA GLU A 212 15.39 15.36 -1.23
C GLU A 212 15.06 16.42 -0.19
N GLU A 213 15.88 17.47 -0.11
CA GLU A 213 15.73 18.57 0.83
C GLU A 213 14.36 19.27 0.70
N GLU A 214 13.87 19.47 -0.53
CA GLU A 214 12.56 20.09 -0.78
C GLU A 214 11.40 19.11 -0.49
N ASN A 215 11.62 17.81 -0.66
CA ASN A 215 10.63 16.81 -0.27
C ASN A 215 10.50 16.64 1.26
N ARG A 216 11.58 16.91 2.02
CA ARG A 216 11.59 16.93 3.49
C ARG A 216 10.77 18.10 4.06
N ARG A 217 10.62 19.20 3.28
CA ARG A 217 9.82 20.38 3.65
C ARG A 217 8.41 20.24 3.09
N THR A 218 7.41 20.32 3.97
CA THR A 218 6.01 20.33 3.57
C THR A 218 5.40 21.71 3.77
N ASN A 219 4.43 22.04 2.94
CA ASN A 219 3.79 23.35 2.88
C ASN A 219 3.11 23.73 4.21
N PRO A 220 3.01 25.02 4.54
CA PRO A 220 2.11 25.47 5.59
C PRO A 220 0.65 25.25 5.20
N ILE A 221 -0.17 24.85 6.16
CA ILE A 221 -1.58 24.52 5.95
C ILE A 221 -2.45 25.37 6.86
N ARG A 222 -3.52 25.96 6.33
CA ARG A 222 -4.53 26.68 7.11
C ARG A 222 -5.89 26.02 6.96
N PHE A 223 -6.55 25.81 8.10
CA PHE A 223 -7.96 25.40 8.12
C PHE A 223 -8.83 26.61 8.43
N LEU A 224 -9.87 26.79 7.62
CA LEU A 224 -10.83 27.88 7.76
C LEU A 224 -12.24 27.31 7.92
N ASP A 225 -13.05 27.96 8.75
CA ASP A 225 -14.48 27.67 8.82
C ASP A 225 -15.24 28.18 7.57
N ARG A 226 -16.55 27.96 7.54
CA ARG A 226 -17.41 28.39 6.43
C ARG A 226 -17.46 29.91 6.26
N GLN A 227 -17.18 30.67 7.31
CA GLN A 227 -17.13 32.14 7.31
C GLN A 227 -15.74 32.68 6.95
N GLY A 228 -14.75 31.79 6.75
CA GLY A 228 -13.35 32.17 6.45
C GLY A 228 -12.53 32.50 7.70
N LYS A 229 -13.03 32.24 8.91
CA LYS A 229 -12.28 32.41 10.14
C LYS A 229 -11.24 31.30 10.27
N LEU A 230 -10.04 31.66 10.67
CA LEU A 230 -8.93 30.75 10.91
C LEU A 230 -9.26 29.82 12.11
N LEU A 231 -9.20 28.51 11.88
CA LEU A 231 -9.33 27.46 12.89
C LEU A 231 -7.95 26.94 13.33
N LEU A 232 -7.04 26.74 12.35
CA LEU A 232 -5.71 26.24 12.60
C LEU A 232 -4.73 26.85 11.57
N ASP A 233 -3.57 27.30 12.03
CA ASP A 233 -2.41 27.65 11.20
C ASP A 233 -1.28 26.65 11.49
N GLN A 234 -1.11 25.66 10.61
CA GLN A 234 -0.02 24.69 10.69
C GLN A 234 1.16 25.25 9.90
N PRO A 235 2.30 25.55 10.55
CA PRO A 235 3.49 26.06 9.84
C PRO A 235 4.08 24.99 8.91
N LEU A 236 5.01 25.40 8.04
CA LEU A 236 5.89 24.51 7.30
C LEU A 236 6.50 23.47 8.26
N ALA A 237 6.45 22.20 7.88
CA ALA A 237 7.12 21.13 8.60
C ALA A 237 8.37 20.66 7.84
N TYR A 238 9.40 20.28 8.59
CA TYR A 238 10.65 19.72 8.08
C TYR A 238 10.95 18.39 8.78
N ASN A 239 11.33 17.38 8.00
CA ASN A 239 11.71 16.07 8.54
C ASN A 239 13.24 15.97 8.64
N GLU A 240 13.77 16.01 9.85
CA GLU A 240 15.20 15.85 10.14
C GLU A 240 15.65 14.38 10.20
N ALA A 241 14.71 13.44 10.35
CA ALA A 241 15.04 12.05 10.53
C ALA A 241 15.79 11.47 9.31
N PRO A 242 16.84 10.68 9.51
CA PRO A 242 17.54 10.03 8.42
C PRO A 242 16.61 9.02 7.72
N TYR A 243 16.76 8.89 6.41
CA TYR A 243 16.12 7.82 5.64
C TYR A 243 16.83 6.49 5.85
N PHE A 244 16.14 5.39 5.56
CA PHE A 244 16.73 4.07 5.62
C PHE A 244 17.91 3.95 4.67
N GLN A 245 19.01 3.39 5.17
CA GLN A 245 20.16 3.07 4.34
C GLN A 245 19.85 1.82 3.53
N ARG A 246 19.67 1.99 2.22
CA ARG A 246 19.35 0.91 1.27
C ARG A 246 19.98 1.17 -0.09
N ARG A 247 20.07 0.12 -0.89
CA ARG A 247 20.61 0.17 -2.26
C ARG A 247 19.64 -0.56 -3.17
N ASP A 248 18.65 0.17 -3.69
CA ASP A 248 17.68 -0.35 -4.64
C ASP A 248 17.99 0.24 -6.01
N SER A 249 18.16 -0.61 -7.03
CA SER A 249 18.36 -0.20 -8.41
C SER A 249 17.53 -1.04 -9.36
N LEU A 250 17.05 -0.43 -10.44
CA LEU A 250 16.16 -1.06 -11.41
C LEU A 250 16.59 -0.73 -12.84
N GLY A 251 16.24 -1.65 -13.76
CA GLY A 251 16.50 -1.50 -15.18
C GLY A 251 17.96 -1.65 -15.56
N ASN A 252 18.21 -1.55 -16.86
CA ASN A 252 19.55 -1.57 -17.47
C ASN A 252 19.92 -0.20 -18.05
N GLY A 253 18.91 0.69 -18.16
CA GLY A 253 19.02 2.05 -18.63
C GLY A 253 17.84 2.90 -18.18
N PHE A 254 17.97 4.21 -18.30
CA PHE A 254 16.86 5.14 -18.09
C PHE A 254 17.02 6.40 -18.95
N MET A 255 15.88 6.99 -19.32
CA MET A 255 15.88 8.26 -20.03
C MET A 255 16.04 9.44 -19.04
N ARG A 256 16.96 10.37 -19.37
CA ARG A 256 17.09 11.68 -18.74
C ARG A 256 16.78 12.73 -19.80
N GLY A 257 15.55 13.21 -19.83
CA GLY A 257 15.03 13.91 -21.00
C GLY A 257 15.10 13.01 -22.23
N ASN A 258 15.75 13.44 -23.30
CA ASN A 258 15.90 12.66 -24.54
C ASN A 258 17.21 11.83 -24.60
N THR A 259 17.96 11.76 -23.51
CA THR A 259 19.25 11.05 -23.48
C THR A 259 19.12 9.74 -22.70
N LEU A 260 19.50 8.63 -23.34
CA LEU A 260 19.63 7.34 -22.66
C LEU A 260 20.88 7.31 -21.78
N VAL A 261 20.71 7.01 -20.51
CA VAL A 261 21.78 6.72 -19.55
C VAL A 261 21.88 5.21 -19.40
N PRO A 262 22.96 4.54 -19.89
CA PRO A 262 23.07 3.08 -19.94
C PRO A 262 23.54 2.51 -18.59
N GLN A 263 22.78 2.72 -17.55
CA GLN A 263 23.02 2.17 -16.20
C GLN A 263 21.70 2.02 -15.46
N SER A 264 21.66 1.15 -14.46
CA SER A 264 20.49 1.00 -13.60
C SER A 264 20.12 2.33 -12.91
N MET A 265 18.83 2.63 -12.83
CA MET A 265 18.33 3.80 -12.11
C MET A 265 18.29 3.52 -10.61
N ASP A 266 18.77 4.47 -9.80
CA ASP A 266 18.75 4.39 -8.34
C ASP A 266 17.37 4.71 -7.77
N PHE A 267 16.86 3.79 -6.94
CA PHE A 267 15.60 3.90 -6.21
C PHE A 267 15.80 3.98 -4.68
N SER A 268 17.04 4.09 -4.21
CA SER A 268 17.35 4.11 -2.77
C SER A 268 16.66 5.25 -2.02
N HIS A 269 16.41 6.37 -2.70
CA HIS A 269 15.71 7.56 -2.18
C HIS A 269 14.30 7.74 -2.79
N LYS A 270 13.64 6.61 -3.15
CA LYS A 270 12.25 6.63 -3.61
C LYS A 270 11.31 6.06 -2.54
N ASN A 271 10.00 6.33 -2.68
CA ASN A 271 8.99 5.76 -1.79
C ASN A 271 9.13 4.25 -1.68
N ARG A 272 8.90 3.72 -0.48
CA ARG A 272 8.91 2.28 -0.17
C ARG A 272 7.77 1.93 0.77
N ILE A 273 7.09 0.84 0.48
CA ILE A 273 6.17 0.12 1.35
C ILE A 273 6.00 -1.30 0.79
N GLY A 274 6.04 -2.31 1.64
CA GLY A 274 5.89 -3.70 1.23
C GLY A 274 4.43 -4.06 0.87
N LEU A 275 4.25 -5.05 0.00
CA LEU A 275 2.92 -5.52 -0.41
C LEU A 275 2.10 -6.01 0.78
N GLN A 276 2.73 -6.70 1.72
CA GLN A 276 2.07 -7.18 2.94
C GLN A 276 1.61 -6.03 3.84
N SER A 277 2.40 -4.96 3.95
CA SER A 277 1.99 -3.78 4.72
C SER A 277 0.79 -3.07 4.07
N LEU A 278 0.80 -2.89 2.75
CA LEU A 278 -0.34 -2.34 2.02
C LEU A 278 -1.61 -3.20 2.22
N HIS A 279 -1.47 -4.53 2.10
CA HIS A 279 -2.57 -5.48 2.31
C HIS A 279 -3.14 -5.40 3.73
N ASN A 280 -2.27 -5.35 4.74
CA ASN A 280 -2.68 -5.27 6.15
C ASN A 280 -3.26 -3.90 6.52
N ILE A 281 -2.80 -2.80 5.90
CA ILE A 281 -3.40 -1.47 6.05
C ILE A 281 -4.84 -1.47 5.53
N LEU A 282 -5.08 -2.05 4.35
CA LEU A 282 -6.45 -2.19 3.84
C LEU A 282 -7.30 -3.06 4.77
N ARG A 283 -6.77 -4.20 5.25
CA ARG A 283 -7.46 -5.07 6.23
C ARG A 283 -7.85 -4.30 7.49
N ALA A 284 -6.96 -3.44 8.01
CA ALA A 284 -7.22 -2.66 9.22
C ALA A 284 -8.33 -1.61 9.04
N VAL A 285 -8.58 -1.15 7.82
CA VAL A 285 -9.69 -0.24 7.50
C VAL A 285 -11.00 -1.00 7.29
N ILE A 286 -10.95 -2.10 6.55
CA ILE A 286 -12.16 -2.90 6.25
C ILE A 286 -12.64 -3.65 7.52
N PHE A 287 -11.72 -4.22 8.30
CA PHE A 287 -11.99 -5.06 9.47
C PHE A 287 -11.29 -4.55 10.74
N PRO A 288 -11.61 -3.34 11.24
CA PRO A 288 -10.85 -2.72 12.34
C PRO A 288 -10.90 -3.52 13.63
N MET A 289 -11.99 -4.27 13.87
CA MET A 289 -12.13 -5.09 15.08
C MET A 289 -11.36 -6.42 14.99
N ALA A 290 -10.96 -6.84 13.81
CA ALA A 290 -10.25 -8.10 13.57
C ALA A 290 -8.72 -7.93 13.47
N VAL A 291 -8.19 -6.73 13.72
CA VAL A 291 -6.75 -6.45 13.83
C VAL A 291 -6.41 -6.04 15.26
N LYS A 292 -5.12 -6.14 15.60
CA LYS A 292 -4.65 -5.73 16.94
C LYS A 292 -4.94 -4.24 17.19
N PRO A 293 -5.23 -3.84 18.45
CA PRO A 293 -5.56 -2.44 18.77
C PRO A 293 -4.55 -1.42 18.26
N GLU A 294 -3.26 -1.72 18.35
CA GLU A 294 -2.18 -0.84 17.89
C GLU A 294 -2.13 -0.65 16.37
N GLN A 295 -2.70 -1.57 15.61
CA GLN A 295 -2.78 -1.49 14.14
C GLN A 295 -4.00 -0.72 13.63
N ARG A 296 -4.95 -0.41 14.52
CA ARG A 296 -6.17 0.30 14.15
C ARG A 296 -5.90 1.76 13.84
N PHE A 297 -6.59 2.27 12.85
CA PHE A 297 -6.63 3.71 12.58
C PHE A 297 -7.74 4.35 13.40
N GLN A 298 -7.45 5.48 14.05
CA GLN A 298 -8.38 6.19 14.92
C GLN A 298 -9.37 7.03 14.09
N LEU A 299 -10.30 6.35 13.43
CA LEU A 299 -11.35 6.94 12.62
C LEU A 299 -12.68 6.81 13.34
N SER A 300 -13.56 7.83 13.18
CA SER A 300 -14.97 7.63 13.50
C SER A 300 -15.57 6.57 12.55
N GLU A 301 -16.59 5.87 12.99
CA GLU A 301 -17.28 4.89 12.13
C GLU A 301 -17.83 5.56 10.86
N ALA A 302 -18.34 6.78 10.98
CA ALA A 302 -18.83 7.55 9.84
C ALA A 302 -17.72 7.86 8.82
N ASP A 303 -16.50 8.25 9.28
CA ASP A 303 -15.38 8.52 8.39
C ASP A 303 -14.81 7.24 7.79
N ARG A 304 -14.79 6.15 8.54
CA ARG A 304 -14.39 4.83 8.05
C ARG A 304 -15.32 4.37 6.91
N LEU A 305 -16.63 4.36 7.14
CA LEU A 305 -17.62 3.96 6.14
C LEU A 305 -17.60 4.88 4.90
N TRP A 306 -17.43 6.19 5.11
CA TRP A 306 -17.28 7.13 4.02
C TRP A 306 -16.02 6.83 3.18
N LEU A 307 -14.89 6.52 3.83
CA LEU A 307 -13.66 6.14 3.16
C LEU A 307 -13.83 4.82 2.39
N VAL A 308 -14.41 3.80 3.02
CA VAL A 308 -14.67 2.49 2.40
C VAL A 308 -15.58 2.68 1.19
N LYS A 309 -16.69 3.43 1.31
CA LYS A 309 -17.52 3.78 0.16
C LYS A 309 -16.69 4.40 -0.96
N THR A 310 -15.87 5.41 -0.66
CA THR A 310 -15.01 6.09 -1.65
C THR A 310 -14.03 5.13 -2.33
N MET A 311 -13.49 4.15 -1.61
CA MET A 311 -12.64 3.10 -2.19
C MET A 311 -13.39 2.19 -3.16
N GLY A 312 -14.68 1.92 -2.91
CA GLY A 312 -15.53 1.03 -3.72
C GLY A 312 -16.22 1.71 -4.90
N GLU A 313 -16.20 3.03 -4.96
CA GLU A 313 -16.89 3.82 -6.00
C GLU A 313 -16.17 3.70 -7.35
N PHE A 314 -16.94 3.65 -8.43
CA PHE A 314 -16.42 3.79 -9.78
C PHE A 314 -16.31 5.28 -10.14
N PRO A 315 -15.34 5.70 -10.98
CA PRO A 315 -15.20 7.10 -11.38
C PRO A 315 -16.48 7.71 -11.95
N THR A 316 -17.23 6.94 -12.73
CA THR A 316 -18.49 7.39 -13.39
C THR A 316 -19.67 7.57 -12.42
N GLU A 317 -19.59 7.06 -11.20
CA GLU A 317 -20.62 7.25 -10.16
C GLU A 317 -20.42 8.57 -9.38
N SER A 318 -19.24 9.20 -9.50
CA SER A 318 -18.92 10.41 -8.75
C SER A 318 -19.62 11.66 -9.29
N ARG A 319 -20.33 12.36 -8.40
CA ARG A 319 -20.94 13.67 -8.71
C ARG A 319 -19.94 14.82 -8.50
N PHE A 320 -19.09 14.72 -7.47
CA PHE A 320 -18.12 15.73 -7.09
C PHE A 320 -16.84 15.04 -6.56
N PRO A 321 -15.70 15.17 -7.27
CA PRO A 321 -15.58 15.71 -8.63
C PRO A 321 -16.21 14.79 -9.68
N PRO A 322 -16.81 15.34 -10.76
CA PRO A 322 -17.34 14.53 -11.85
C PRO A 322 -16.21 14.06 -12.77
N TYR A 323 -16.31 12.83 -13.30
CA TYR A 323 -15.32 12.26 -14.21
C TYR A 323 -15.99 11.71 -15.48
N PRO A 324 -16.61 12.58 -16.31
CA PRO A 324 -17.18 12.14 -17.57
C PRO A 324 -16.07 11.65 -18.51
N GLY A 325 -16.29 10.50 -19.17
CA GLY A 325 -15.33 9.94 -20.13
C GLY A 325 -14.22 9.08 -19.53
N GLN A 326 -14.19 8.86 -18.22
CA GLN A 326 -13.34 7.84 -17.62
C GLN A 326 -13.91 6.44 -17.88
N ASP A 327 -13.04 5.45 -18.05
CA ASP A 327 -13.45 4.04 -18.06
C ASP A 327 -14.09 3.68 -16.72
N THR A 328 -15.29 3.10 -16.75
CA THR A 328 -16.08 2.86 -15.54
C THR A 328 -15.28 2.10 -14.48
N ALA A 329 -14.56 1.06 -14.88
CA ALA A 329 -13.79 0.20 -13.96
C ALA A 329 -12.27 0.39 -14.05
N GLY A 330 -11.79 1.50 -14.63
CA GLY A 330 -10.35 1.75 -14.84
C GLY A 330 -9.51 1.83 -13.57
N ASN A 331 -10.15 2.04 -12.43
CA ASN A 331 -9.51 2.02 -11.11
C ASN A 331 -9.62 0.65 -10.38
N LYS A 332 -10.10 -0.44 -11.03
CA LYS A 332 -10.34 -1.77 -10.45
C LYS A 332 -9.59 -2.84 -11.26
N ILE A 333 -8.26 -2.70 -11.33
CA ILE A 333 -7.45 -3.49 -12.27
C ILE A 333 -7.37 -4.99 -11.94
N LEU A 334 -7.43 -5.35 -10.65
CA LEU A 334 -7.54 -6.76 -10.20
C LEU A 334 -8.94 -7.31 -10.47
N PHE A 335 -9.43 -7.32 -11.66
CA PHE A 335 -10.65 -7.96 -12.18
C PHE A 335 -11.03 -7.40 -13.54
N TYR A 336 -10.87 -6.07 -13.73
CA TYR A 336 -11.27 -5.42 -14.98
C TYR A 336 -10.10 -5.05 -15.88
N GLY A 337 -8.84 -5.26 -15.42
CA GLY A 337 -7.64 -4.91 -16.17
C GLY A 337 -7.58 -3.41 -16.44
N ASP A 338 -7.51 -3.00 -17.70
CA ASP A 338 -7.48 -1.60 -18.10
C ASP A 338 -8.86 -0.89 -18.06
N GLY A 339 -9.90 -1.58 -17.57
CA GLY A 339 -11.27 -1.05 -17.47
C GLY A 339 -12.09 -1.07 -18.75
N LYS A 340 -11.49 -1.48 -19.88
CA LYS A 340 -12.13 -1.51 -21.20
C LYS A 340 -12.83 -2.84 -21.52
N SER A 341 -12.72 -3.83 -20.63
CA SER A 341 -13.09 -5.23 -20.88
C SER A 341 -14.58 -5.55 -20.68
N GLY A 342 -15.49 -4.63 -20.98
CA GLY A 342 -16.94 -4.89 -20.93
C GLY A 342 -17.66 -4.33 -19.69
N PRO A 343 -18.93 -4.71 -19.48
CA PRO A 343 -19.74 -4.19 -18.40
C PRO A 343 -19.23 -4.64 -17.02
N VAL A 344 -19.50 -3.83 -16.00
CA VAL A 344 -19.21 -4.20 -14.61
C VAL A 344 -20.11 -5.35 -14.16
N THR A 345 -19.56 -6.26 -13.36
CA THR A 345 -20.30 -7.39 -12.78
C THR A 345 -21.31 -6.86 -11.77
N PRO A 346 -22.62 -7.13 -11.95
CA PRO A 346 -23.64 -6.67 -11.02
C PRO A 346 -23.40 -7.17 -9.60
N GLY A 347 -23.47 -6.27 -8.63
CA GLY A 347 -23.29 -6.57 -7.21
C GLY A 347 -21.85 -6.73 -6.76
N LEU A 348 -20.87 -6.85 -7.66
CA LEU A 348 -19.47 -6.91 -7.28
C LEU A 348 -18.92 -5.51 -7.01
N ARG A 349 -18.39 -5.31 -5.80
CA ARG A 349 -17.66 -4.10 -5.39
C ARG A 349 -16.22 -4.45 -5.03
N ILE A 350 -15.29 -3.59 -5.44
CA ILE A 350 -13.87 -3.75 -5.22
C ILE A 350 -13.36 -2.48 -4.52
N PHE A 351 -12.95 -2.63 -3.28
CA PHE A 351 -12.46 -1.56 -2.41
C PHE A 351 -10.94 -1.60 -2.45
N ASN A 352 -10.31 -0.66 -3.18
CA ASN A 352 -8.92 -0.83 -3.56
C ASN A 352 -8.14 0.47 -3.75
N LYS A 353 -6.84 0.33 -3.90
CA LYS A 353 -5.96 1.35 -4.47
C LYS A 353 -4.95 0.74 -5.43
N THR A 354 -4.98 1.21 -6.68
CA THR A 354 -4.03 0.83 -7.72
C THR A 354 -2.78 1.71 -7.73
N GLY A 355 -1.72 1.21 -8.34
CA GLY A 355 -0.51 1.96 -8.65
C GLY A 355 0.16 1.48 -9.93
N GLY A 356 0.65 2.41 -10.75
CA GLY A 356 1.42 2.12 -11.94
C GLY A 356 2.50 3.17 -12.16
N ALA A 357 3.77 2.77 -12.19
CA ALA A 357 4.91 3.62 -12.58
C ALA A 357 6.19 2.79 -12.73
N TYR A 358 7.08 3.25 -13.56
CA TYR A 358 8.40 2.62 -13.81
C TYR A 358 8.30 1.13 -14.14
N GLY A 359 7.31 0.73 -14.91
CA GLY A 359 7.05 -0.67 -15.26
C GLY A 359 6.33 -1.49 -14.18
N PHE A 360 6.21 -1.03 -12.95
CA PHE A 360 5.42 -1.71 -11.93
C PHE A 360 3.94 -1.41 -12.07
N LEU A 361 3.12 -2.45 -11.94
CA LEU A 361 1.67 -2.37 -11.84
C LEU A 361 1.23 -3.09 -10.56
N LEU A 362 0.42 -2.42 -9.72
CA LEU A 362 0.01 -2.91 -8.42
C LEU A 362 -1.49 -2.68 -8.20
N ASP A 363 -2.10 -3.57 -7.41
CA ASP A 363 -3.40 -3.31 -6.81
C ASP A 363 -3.50 -4.02 -5.46
N VAL A 364 -4.18 -3.37 -4.52
CA VAL A 364 -4.45 -3.87 -3.17
C VAL A 364 -5.93 -3.74 -2.94
N ALA A 365 -6.65 -4.86 -2.84
CA ALA A 365 -8.11 -4.90 -2.96
C ALA A 365 -8.80 -5.81 -1.94
N TYR A 366 -9.96 -5.37 -1.47
CA TYR A 366 -10.99 -6.19 -0.86
C TYR A 366 -12.17 -6.29 -1.83
N PHE A 367 -12.63 -7.51 -2.06
CA PHE A 367 -13.76 -7.85 -2.94
C PHE A 367 -14.98 -8.19 -2.10
N ALA A 368 -16.12 -7.62 -2.45
CA ALA A 368 -17.43 -7.97 -1.90
C ALA A 368 -18.46 -8.12 -3.01
N ASP A 369 -18.88 -9.34 -3.28
CA ASP A 369 -19.99 -9.62 -4.17
C ASP A 369 -21.28 -9.67 -3.36
N LEU A 370 -22.03 -8.59 -3.42
CA LEU A 370 -23.28 -8.39 -2.69
C LEU A 370 -24.45 -9.22 -3.21
N THR A 371 -24.32 -9.80 -4.41
CA THR A 371 -25.31 -10.67 -5.04
C THR A 371 -25.10 -12.13 -4.63
N ASN A 372 -23.84 -12.58 -4.62
CA ASN A 372 -23.49 -13.98 -4.35
C ASN A 372 -22.92 -14.20 -2.94
N ASN A 373 -22.94 -13.18 -2.07
CA ASN A 373 -22.40 -13.22 -0.71
C ASN A 373 -20.99 -13.84 -0.68
N THR A 374 -20.08 -13.25 -1.47
CA THR A 374 -18.71 -13.73 -1.61
C THR A 374 -17.75 -12.60 -1.30
N GLU A 375 -16.75 -12.86 -0.46
CA GLU A 375 -15.74 -11.88 -0.10
C GLU A 375 -14.35 -12.50 0.01
N PHE A 376 -13.32 -11.69 -0.28
CA PHE A 376 -11.92 -12.05 -0.12
C PHE A 376 -11.03 -10.80 -0.25
N MET A 377 -9.75 -10.91 0.13
CA MET A 377 -8.77 -9.87 -0.20
C MET A 377 -7.73 -10.41 -1.17
N LEU A 378 -7.28 -9.55 -2.07
CA LEU A 378 -6.25 -9.87 -3.05
C LEU A 378 -5.34 -8.67 -3.25
N SER A 379 -4.04 -8.89 -3.21
CA SER A 379 -3.04 -7.88 -3.51
C SER A 379 -1.99 -8.45 -4.42
N ALA A 380 -1.58 -7.69 -5.43
CA ALA A 380 -0.56 -8.15 -6.37
C ALA A 380 0.33 -7.01 -6.86
N VAL A 381 1.55 -7.37 -7.23
CA VAL A 381 2.49 -6.55 -7.98
C VAL A 381 3.07 -7.36 -9.13
N ILE A 382 3.26 -6.71 -10.27
CA ILE A 382 3.96 -7.24 -11.44
C ILE A 382 4.83 -6.13 -12.06
N TYR A 383 5.99 -6.51 -12.61
CA TYR A 383 6.90 -5.64 -13.33
C TYR A 383 6.79 -5.89 -14.84
N CYS A 384 6.45 -4.86 -15.60
CA CYS A 384 6.11 -4.89 -17.01
C CYS A 384 7.04 -3.95 -17.80
N ASN A 385 8.32 -4.30 -17.90
CA ASN A 385 9.33 -3.51 -18.56
C ASN A 385 10.37 -4.44 -19.22
N SER A 386 10.03 -4.96 -20.39
CA SER A 386 10.80 -6.01 -21.08
C SER A 386 12.12 -5.52 -21.67
N ASP A 387 12.21 -4.25 -22.07
CA ASP A 387 13.45 -3.66 -22.60
C ASP A 387 14.42 -3.19 -21.51
N GLY A 388 13.96 -3.14 -20.25
CA GLY A 388 14.76 -2.73 -19.12
C GLY A 388 15.09 -1.23 -19.07
N VAL A 389 14.51 -0.40 -19.94
CA VAL A 389 14.72 1.04 -19.96
C VAL A 389 13.61 1.73 -19.16
N LEU A 390 13.97 2.63 -18.26
CA LEU A 390 13.02 3.40 -17.44
C LEU A 390 12.83 4.83 -17.99
N ASN A 391 11.67 5.43 -17.75
CA ASN A 391 11.30 6.79 -18.20
C ASN A 391 11.26 6.96 -19.72
N ASP A 392 11.05 5.89 -20.48
CA ASP A 392 10.87 5.94 -21.94
C ASP A 392 9.41 5.76 -22.38
N ASP A 393 8.50 5.59 -21.39
CA ASP A 393 7.05 5.38 -21.54
C ASP A 393 6.66 4.13 -22.37
N LYS A 394 7.56 3.15 -22.50
CA LYS A 394 7.34 1.91 -23.27
C LYS A 394 7.13 0.69 -22.38
N TYR A 395 6.27 0.79 -21.42
CA TYR A 395 5.97 -0.29 -20.49
C TYR A 395 4.92 -1.26 -21.04
N ASP A 396 5.09 -2.55 -20.75
CA ASP A 396 4.21 -3.64 -21.22
C ASP A 396 2.90 -3.76 -20.41
N TYR A 397 2.36 -2.64 -19.92
CA TYR A 397 1.15 -2.65 -19.09
C TYR A 397 -0.03 -3.29 -19.83
N HIS A 398 -0.25 -2.95 -21.11
CA HIS A 398 -1.39 -3.44 -21.88
C HIS A 398 -1.25 -4.87 -22.34
N THR A 399 -0.02 -5.34 -22.62
CA THR A 399 0.26 -6.67 -23.16
C THR A 399 0.50 -7.71 -22.06
N ILE A 400 0.99 -7.29 -20.88
CA ILE A 400 1.37 -8.18 -19.79
C ILE A 400 0.60 -7.81 -18.50
N GLY A 401 0.70 -6.57 -18.05
CA GLY A 401 0.26 -6.15 -16.72
C GLY A 401 -1.26 -6.26 -16.50
N TYR A 402 -2.05 -5.58 -17.31
CA TYR A 402 -3.51 -5.61 -17.19
C TYR A 402 -4.12 -6.99 -17.45
N PRO A 403 -3.67 -7.76 -18.47
CA PRO A 403 -4.09 -9.15 -18.62
C PRO A 403 -3.80 -10.00 -17.37
N PHE A 404 -2.59 -9.92 -16.80
CA PHE A 404 -2.23 -10.62 -15.58
C PHE A 404 -3.17 -10.26 -14.41
N MET A 405 -3.34 -8.96 -14.13
CA MET A 405 -4.18 -8.48 -13.04
C MET A 405 -5.63 -8.95 -13.19
N ARG A 406 -6.18 -8.86 -14.40
CA ARG A 406 -7.54 -9.27 -14.70
C ARG A 406 -7.76 -10.76 -14.47
N GLU A 407 -6.90 -11.60 -15.03
CA GLU A 407 -7.05 -13.06 -14.93
C GLU A 407 -6.77 -13.54 -13.50
N LEU A 408 -5.81 -12.94 -12.80
CA LEU A 408 -5.55 -13.21 -11.39
C LEU A 408 -6.81 -12.98 -10.54
N GLY A 409 -7.42 -11.81 -10.67
CA GLY A 409 -8.63 -11.48 -9.91
C GLY A 409 -9.81 -12.37 -10.24
N ARG A 410 -10.03 -12.68 -11.52
CA ARG A 410 -11.10 -13.58 -11.98
C ARG A 410 -10.90 -15.02 -11.47
N LYS A 411 -9.67 -15.55 -11.56
CA LYS A 411 -9.35 -16.90 -11.09
C LYS A 411 -9.64 -17.07 -9.59
N ILE A 412 -9.23 -16.08 -8.77
CA ILE A 412 -9.53 -16.14 -7.32
C ILE A 412 -11.03 -15.95 -7.06
N TYR A 413 -11.69 -15.03 -7.78
CA TYR A 413 -13.13 -14.82 -7.63
C TYR A 413 -13.94 -16.08 -7.99
N ASP A 414 -13.61 -16.77 -9.08
CA ASP A 414 -14.29 -18.01 -9.49
C ASP A 414 -14.08 -19.13 -8.46
N TYR A 415 -12.87 -19.25 -7.92
CA TYR A 415 -12.59 -20.15 -6.81
C TYR A 415 -13.47 -19.82 -5.59
N GLU A 416 -13.50 -18.57 -5.16
CA GLU A 416 -14.26 -18.13 -3.99
C GLU A 416 -15.77 -18.28 -4.18
N ARG A 417 -16.29 -18.12 -5.39
CA ARG A 417 -17.70 -18.39 -5.70
C ARG A 417 -18.06 -19.88 -5.64
N SER A 418 -17.15 -20.75 -6.00
CA SER A 418 -17.37 -22.21 -5.98
C SER A 418 -17.10 -22.84 -4.63
N ARG A 419 -16.35 -22.16 -3.74
CA ARG A 419 -15.95 -22.68 -2.44
C ARG A 419 -17.15 -22.81 -1.49
N LYS A 420 -17.27 -23.98 -0.85
CA LYS A 420 -18.24 -24.15 0.25
C LYS A 420 -17.82 -23.33 1.46
N ARG A 421 -18.76 -22.61 2.03
CA ARG A 421 -18.64 -21.88 3.30
C ARG A 421 -19.58 -22.50 4.32
N GLU A 422 -19.16 -22.52 5.58
CA GLU A 422 -20.02 -22.92 6.69
C GLU A 422 -21.12 -21.87 6.92
N HIS A 423 -20.72 -20.61 6.88
CA HIS A 423 -21.63 -19.45 6.99
C HIS A 423 -21.43 -18.52 5.82
N ALA A 424 -22.51 -18.11 5.17
CA ALA A 424 -22.48 -17.07 4.16
C ALA A 424 -22.21 -15.72 4.85
N PRO A 425 -21.32 -14.86 4.29
CA PRO A 425 -21.06 -13.55 4.88
C PRO A 425 -22.30 -12.63 4.75
N ASP A 426 -22.61 -11.91 5.84
CA ASP A 426 -23.47 -10.75 5.75
C ASP A 426 -22.62 -9.54 5.33
N LEU A 427 -22.85 -9.08 4.11
CA LEU A 427 -22.14 -7.96 3.49
C LEU A 427 -22.99 -6.67 3.47
N SER A 428 -24.02 -6.58 4.31
CA SER A 428 -24.93 -5.44 4.37
C SER A 428 -24.20 -4.11 4.66
N GLU A 429 -23.11 -4.14 5.45
CA GLU A 429 -22.24 -2.99 5.74
C GLU A 429 -21.68 -2.32 4.47
N PHE A 430 -21.49 -3.10 3.39
CA PHE A 430 -20.93 -2.62 2.12
C PHE A 430 -22.00 -2.24 1.08
N ARG A 431 -23.29 -2.25 1.45
CA ARG A 431 -24.41 -1.82 0.60
C ARG A 431 -24.59 -0.29 0.72
N PHE A 432 -23.77 0.44 -0.01
CA PHE A 432 -23.85 1.90 -0.06
C PHE A 432 -24.83 2.36 -1.16
N ASN A 433 -25.36 3.58 -1.01
CA ASN A 433 -25.95 4.33 -2.13
C ASN A 433 -24.82 4.91 -2.97
N TRP A 434 -24.64 4.37 -4.15
CA TRP A 434 -23.56 4.71 -5.07
C TRP A 434 -23.92 5.93 -5.93
#